data_0bddc6a329418e6e05fe16c22645f7c2
#
_entry.id   0bddc6a329418e6e05fe16c22645f7c2
#
_cell.length_a   1.000
_cell.length_b   1.000
_cell.length_c   1.000
_cell.angle_alpha   90.00
_cell.angle_beta   90.00
_cell.angle_gamma   90.00
#
_symmetry.space_group_name_H-M   'P 1'
#
loop_
_entity.id
_entity.type
_entity.pdbx_description
1 polymer ?
#
loop_
_entity_poly.entity_id
_entity_poly.type
_entity_poly.pdbx_seq_one_letter_code
_entity_poly.pdbx_strand_id
1 'polypeptide(L)'
;MVRRSRPAAWHGLVVVDKPSGITSHDVVAGCRRAFGQRQVGHGGTLDPGATGVLLVGLGGATRLLRFLTELPKSYVGELVLGAETSTLDADGEVVATHDMSAVTLADVEAAARRFLGSIEQVPPMVSAVKVGGQRLHQLARAGVEVERAARPVVIHRLDVAPTDRPHVFTLSVDCSSGTYVRSLAADLGAALGGGAHLAALRRTAVGPFTLADAHPLDRVGPEAVLPPVRAVAHLTTVAVEEATARTVRHGAVLPTGDTGMEGEGPWAVVDEEGVLLAVYERRPDGMAKPSVVLASQ
;
A
#
# COMPACT_ATOMS: atom_id res chain seq x y z
N MET A 1 -35.01 11.70 -7.36
CA MET A 1 -34.31 11.49 -8.66
C MET A 1 -32.86 11.11 -8.37
N VAL A 2 -32.50 9.83 -8.51
CA VAL A 2 -31.10 9.39 -8.38
C VAL A 2 -30.38 9.87 -9.66
N ARG A 3 -29.50 10.87 -9.53
CA ARG A 3 -28.61 11.27 -10.65
C ARG A 3 -27.77 10.06 -11.03
N ARG A 4 -28.08 9.43 -12.17
CA ARG A 4 -27.17 8.45 -12.77
C ARG A 4 -25.82 9.12 -12.98
N SER A 5 -24.79 8.64 -12.31
CA SER A 5 -23.42 9.13 -12.50
C SER A 5 -23.04 8.89 -13.97
N ARG A 6 -22.44 9.93 -14.59
CA ARG A 6 -21.83 9.79 -15.91
C ARG A 6 -20.85 8.61 -15.89
N PRO A 7 -20.82 7.73 -16.90
CA PRO A 7 -19.82 6.66 -16.98
C PRO A 7 -18.41 7.24 -16.78
N ALA A 8 -17.52 6.48 -16.16
CA ALA A 8 -16.13 6.87 -16.05
C ALA A 8 -15.51 6.96 -17.45
N ALA A 9 -14.83 8.07 -17.76
CA ALA A 9 -14.17 8.27 -19.04
C ALA A 9 -12.76 7.64 -19.06
N TRP A 10 -12.16 7.45 -17.88
CA TRP A 10 -10.81 6.93 -17.74
C TRP A 10 -10.82 5.63 -16.93
N HIS A 11 -10.12 4.62 -17.44
CA HIS A 11 -9.97 3.32 -16.80
C HIS A 11 -8.49 2.96 -16.80
N GLY A 12 -7.86 2.88 -15.62
CA GLY A 12 -6.45 2.57 -15.50
C GLY A 12 -5.88 2.81 -14.12
N LEU A 13 -4.57 2.72 -14.03
CA LEU A 13 -3.80 2.96 -12.82
C LEU A 13 -2.97 4.23 -13.01
N VAL A 14 -2.90 5.05 -11.98
CA VAL A 14 -1.99 6.21 -11.89
C VAL A 14 -1.09 6.00 -10.69
N VAL A 15 0.21 6.20 -10.87
CA VAL A 15 1.19 6.21 -9.78
C VAL A 15 1.43 7.66 -9.40
N VAL A 16 1.06 8.04 -8.17
CA VAL A 16 1.18 9.42 -7.69
C VAL A 16 2.31 9.52 -6.68
N ASP A 17 3.21 10.48 -6.85
CA ASP A 17 4.12 10.91 -5.79
C ASP A 17 3.34 11.81 -4.83
N LYS A 18 2.85 11.23 -3.73
CA LYS A 18 2.08 11.97 -2.73
C LYS A 18 2.98 12.97 -2.01
N PRO A 19 2.67 14.27 -2.02
CA PRO A 19 3.40 15.24 -1.22
C PRO A 19 3.07 15.12 0.27
N SER A 20 3.90 15.69 1.13
CA SER A 20 3.63 15.81 2.56
C SER A 20 2.46 16.76 2.83
N GLY A 21 1.83 16.62 4.01
CA GLY A 21 0.80 17.53 4.54
C GLY A 21 -0.62 17.26 4.05
N ILE A 22 -0.83 16.29 3.15
CA ILE A 22 -2.17 15.91 2.67
C ILE A 22 -2.45 14.43 2.88
N THR A 23 -3.72 14.06 2.99
CA THR A 23 -4.13 12.66 3.14
C THR A 23 -4.13 11.93 1.78
N SER A 24 -4.12 10.59 1.82
CA SER A 24 -4.33 9.77 0.61
C SER A 24 -5.71 10.02 -0.03
N HIS A 25 -6.72 10.45 0.75
CA HIS A 25 -8.03 10.84 0.23
C HIS A 25 -8.00 12.19 -0.50
N ASP A 26 -7.16 13.12 -0.08
CA ASP A 26 -6.96 14.40 -0.79
C ASP A 26 -6.31 14.16 -2.15
N VAL A 27 -5.39 13.19 -2.26
CA VAL A 27 -4.84 12.74 -3.56
C VAL A 27 -5.96 12.20 -4.45
N VAL A 28 -6.83 11.33 -3.93
CA VAL A 28 -8.01 10.83 -4.67
C VAL A 28 -8.91 11.99 -5.12
N ALA A 29 -9.12 12.99 -4.26
CA ALA A 29 -9.91 14.18 -4.63
C ALA A 29 -9.22 15.00 -5.72
N GLY A 30 -7.89 15.13 -5.68
CA GLY A 30 -7.07 15.73 -6.75
C GLY A 30 -7.25 15.01 -8.09
N CYS A 31 -7.07 13.69 -8.09
CA CYS A 31 -7.28 12.87 -9.28
C CYS A 31 -8.72 12.94 -9.81
N ARG A 32 -9.74 12.97 -8.93
CA ARG A 32 -11.14 13.17 -9.36
C ARG A 32 -11.32 14.47 -10.12
N ARG A 33 -10.66 15.55 -9.70
CA ARG A 33 -10.70 16.84 -10.41
C ARG A 33 -9.95 16.77 -11.74
N ALA A 34 -8.73 16.24 -11.74
CA ALA A 34 -7.88 16.12 -12.93
C ALA A 34 -8.56 15.32 -14.06
N PHE A 35 -9.22 14.21 -13.72
CA PHE A 35 -9.88 13.33 -14.69
C PHE A 35 -11.38 13.60 -14.88
N GLY A 36 -11.97 14.54 -14.16
CA GLY A 36 -13.39 14.88 -14.27
C GLY A 36 -14.35 13.73 -13.93
N GLN A 37 -13.91 12.73 -13.12
CA GLN A 37 -14.72 11.55 -12.81
C GLN A 37 -14.74 11.23 -11.31
N ARG A 38 -15.82 10.56 -10.87
CA ARG A 38 -16.06 10.25 -9.44
C ARG A 38 -15.45 8.92 -9.01
N GLN A 39 -15.37 7.95 -9.93
CA GLN A 39 -14.87 6.61 -9.65
C GLN A 39 -13.35 6.60 -9.66
N VAL A 40 -12.78 6.97 -8.51
CA VAL A 40 -11.34 7.03 -8.22
C VAL A 40 -11.13 6.55 -6.80
N GLY A 41 -10.12 5.71 -6.59
CA GLY A 41 -9.73 5.16 -5.29
C GLY A 41 -8.23 4.95 -5.20
N HIS A 42 -7.70 4.69 -4.00
CA HIS A 42 -6.27 4.40 -3.80
C HIS A 42 -6.03 3.00 -3.23
N GLY A 43 -4.86 2.42 -3.52
CA GLY A 43 -4.38 1.14 -3.00
C GLY A 43 -3.28 1.32 -1.95
N GLY A 44 -3.65 1.34 -0.67
CA GLY A 44 -2.71 1.46 0.45
C GLY A 44 -2.51 2.91 0.92
N THR A 45 -2.97 3.19 2.12
CA THR A 45 -2.89 4.50 2.77
C THR A 45 -1.43 4.90 3.04
N LEU A 46 -1.12 6.18 2.87
CA LEU A 46 0.02 6.88 3.46
C LEU A 46 -0.52 7.90 4.47
N ASP A 47 0.17 8.04 5.60
CA ASP A 47 -0.12 9.05 6.60
C ASP A 47 0.05 10.47 6.02
N PRO A 48 -0.57 11.51 6.58
CA PRO A 48 -0.48 12.86 6.04
C PRO A 48 0.97 13.37 5.87
N GLY A 49 1.83 13.17 6.88
CA GLY A 49 3.24 13.55 6.84
C GLY A 49 4.10 12.70 5.88
N ALA A 50 3.68 11.45 5.60
CA ALA A 50 4.43 10.56 4.71
C ALA A 50 4.28 10.96 3.23
N THR A 51 5.31 10.68 2.44
CA THR A 51 5.40 11.02 1.01
C THR A 51 5.59 9.78 0.13
N GLY A 52 5.58 9.95 -1.20
CA GLY A 52 6.00 8.93 -2.16
C GLY A 52 4.88 8.16 -2.82
N VAL A 53 5.18 6.99 -3.32
CA VAL A 53 4.34 6.18 -4.21
C VAL A 53 2.97 5.89 -3.61
N LEU A 54 1.92 6.40 -4.25
CA LEU A 54 0.52 6.09 -3.97
C LEU A 54 -0.17 5.63 -5.25
N LEU A 55 -0.65 4.39 -5.25
CA LEU A 55 -1.35 3.82 -6.41
C LEU A 55 -2.81 4.25 -6.41
N VAL A 56 -3.25 4.86 -7.50
CA VAL A 56 -4.61 5.37 -7.68
C VAL A 56 -5.27 4.69 -8.87
N GLY A 57 -6.39 4.01 -8.62
CA GLY A 57 -7.20 3.38 -9.66
C GLY A 57 -8.28 4.34 -10.16
N LEU A 58 -8.48 4.33 -11.48
CA LEU A 58 -9.50 5.10 -12.20
C LEU A 58 -10.55 4.16 -12.77
N GLY A 59 -11.82 4.51 -12.67
CA GLY A 59 -12.93 3.77 -13.27
C GLY A 59 -12.95 2.30 -12.86
N GLY A 60 -13.03 1.40 -13.82
CA GLY A 60 -13.03 -0.06 -13.58
C GLY A 60 -11.83 -0.57 -12.82
N ALA A 61 -10.65 0.07 -12.96
CA ALA A 61 -9.43 -0.33 -12.29
C ALA A 61 -9.47 -0.10 -10.76
N THR A 62 -10.42 0.66 -10.22
CA THR A 62 -10.62 0.75 -8.77
C THR A 62 -10.87 -0.62 -8.12
N ARG A 63 -11.45 -1.57 -8.86
CA ARG A 63 -11.69 -2.95 -8.38
C ARG A 63 -10.43 -3.81 -8.34
N LEU A 64 -9.38 -3.39 -9.08
CA LEU A 64 -8.08 -4.08 -9.12
C LEU A 64 -7.17 -3.68 -7.94
N LEU A 65 -7.48 -2.59 -7.25
CA LEU A 65 -6.65 -2.06 -6.16
C LEU A 65 -6.43 -3.09 -5.04
N ARG A 66 -7.36 -4.01 -4.81
CA ARG A 66 -7.22 -5.08 -3.81
C ARG A 66 -6.00 -5.97 -4.06
N PHE A 67 -5.65 -6.25 -5.32
CA PHE A 67 -4.48 -7.04 -5.68
C PHE A 67 -3.17 -6.27 -5.47
N LEU A 68 -3.21 -4.94 -5.49
CA LEU A 68 -2.06 -4.07 -5.24
C LEU A 68 -1.80 -3.83 -3.75
N THR A 69 -2.85 -3.93 -2.90
CA THR A 69 -2.69 -3.68 -1.46
C THR A 69 -1.84 -4.74 -0.77
N GLU A 70 -1.77 -5.94 -1.32
CA GLU A 70 -1.01 -7.07 -0.76
C GLU A 70 0.47 -7.09 -1.19
N LEU A 71 0.84 -6.31 -2.19
CA LEU A 71 2.22 -6.23 -2.67
C LEU A 71 3.18 -5.74 -1.58
N PRO A 72 4.44 -6.17 -1.59
CA PRO A 72 5.47 -5.65 -0.70
C PRO A 72 5.70 -4.16 -0.95
N LYS A 73 6.22 -3.46 0.06
CA LYS A 73 6.50 -2.04 0.01
C LYS A 73 7.93 -1.76 0.42
N SER A 74 8.52 -0.74 -0.21
CA SER A 74 9.81 -0.20 0.17
C SER A 74 9.66 1.21 0.70
N TYR A 75 10.41 1.52 1.74
CA TYR A 75 10.39 2.82 2.40
C TYR A 75 11.80 3.31 2.70
N VAL A 76 11.94 4.62 2.72
CA VAL A 76 13.06 5.32 3.37
C VAL A 76 12.46 6.24 4.43
N GLY A 77 12.99 6.21 5.64
CA GLY A 77 12.52 7.02 6.75
C GLY A 77 13.65 7.54 7.64
N GLU A 78 13.32 8.47 8.50
CA GLU A 78 14.25 8.99 9.52
C GLU A 78 13.84 8.50 10.91
N LEU A 79 14.70 7.72 11.55
CA LEU A 79 14.58 7.28 12.93
C LEU A 79 15.24 8.32 13.84
N VAL A 80 14.50 8.84 14.80
CA VAL A 80 15.04 9.73 15.86
C VAL A 80 15.03 8.98 17.17
N LEU A 81 16.20 8.78 17.77
CA LEU A 81 16.37 8.16 19.09
C LEU A 81 16.20 9.18 20.21
N GLY A 82 15.83 8.70 21.39
CA GLY A 82 15.78 9.46 22.63
C GLY A 82 14.46 10.18 22.90
N ALA A 83 13.47 10.09 22.00
CA ALA A 83 12.14 10.64 22.25
C ALA A 83 11.04 9.71 21.72
N GLU A 84 10.05 9.48 22.56
CA GLU A 84 8.81 8.80 22.20
C GLU A 84 7.71 9.82 21.94
N THR A 85 6.87 9.57 20.92
CA THR A 85 5.72 10.44 20.63
C THR A 85 4.42 9.64 20.67
N SER A 86 3.31 10.33 20.94
CA SER A 86 1.98 9.73 21.10
C SER A 86 1.47 9.04 19.82
N THR A 87 1.98 9.41 18.63
CA THR A 87 1.61 8.83 17.33
C THR A 87 2.72 7.96 16.72
N LEU A 88 3.86 7.82 17.42
CA LEU A 88 5.09 7.13 16.98
C LEU A 88 5.74 7.81 15.74
N ASP A 89 5.34 9.05 15.43
CA ASP A 89 5.90 9.89 14.39
C ASP A 89 6.02 11.34 14.86
N ALA A 90 6.57 12.24 14.03
CA ALA A 90 6.79 13.64 14.37
C ALA A 90 5.52 14.48 14.52
N ASP A 91 4.34 13.97 14.11
CA ASP A 91 3.07 14.67 14.26
C ASP A 91 2.51 14.56 15.70
N GLY A 92 3.05 13.62 16.53
CA GLY A 92 2.63 13.38 17.90
C GLY A 92 3.35 14.27 18.92
N GLU A 93 2.70 14.46 20.08
CA GLU A 93 3.34 15.09 21.24
C GLU A 93 4.40 14.17 21.83
N VAL A 94 5.52 14.73 22.32
CA VAL A 94 6.55 13.98 23.02
C VAL A 94 5.97 13.52 24.37
N VAL A 95 5.96 12.20 24.59
CA VAL A 95 5.43 11.57 25.82
C VAL A 95 6.51 11.09 26.77
N ALA A 96 7.71 10.80 26.25
CA ALA A 96 8.87 10.43 27.06
C ALA A 96 10.16 10.84 26.36
N THR A 97 11.21 11.08 27.16
CA THR A 97 12.58 11.32 26.68
C THR A 97 13.57 10.43 27.42
N HIS A 98 14.58 9.97 26.67
CA HIS A 98 15.61 9.04 27.18
C HIS A 98 16.99 9.53 26.75
N ASP A 99 17.97 9.39 27.65
CA ASP A 99 19.36 9.62 27.26
C ASP A 99 19.87 8.41 26.47
N MET A 100 20.05 8.61 25.18
CA MET A 100 20.62 7.61 24.26
C MET A 100 21.96 8.07 23.68
N SER A 101 22.65 9.00 24.35
CA SER A 101 23.91 9.59 23.88
C SER A 101 25.03 8.56 23.68
N ALA A 102 24.98 7.43 24.39
CA ALA A 102 25.95 6.35 24.28
C ALA A 102 25.64 5.37 23.12
N VAL A 103 24.46 5.45 22.48
CA VAL A 103 24.06 4.51 21.42
C VAL A 103 24.83 4.82 20.13
N THR A 104 25.53 3.82 19.64
CA THR A 104 26.32 3.90 18.40
C THR A 104 25.56 3.38 17.18
N LEU A 105 26.05 3.67 15.97
CA LEU A 105 25.50 3.05 14.74
C LEU A 105 25.53 1.52 14.82
N ALA A 106 26.60 0.94 15.34
CA ALA A 106 26.74 -0.51 15.47
C ALA A 106 25.65 -1.13 16.38
N ASP A 107 25.24 -0.42 17.44
CA ASP A 107 24.16 -0.85 18.32
C ASP A 107 22.81 -0.82 17.57
N VAL A 108 22.54 0.25 16.80
CA VAL A 108 21.31 0.38 16.01
C VAL A 108 21.27 -0.70 14.92
N GLU A 109 22.35 -0.97 14.21
CA GLU A 109 22.44 -2.06 13.24
C GLU A 109 22.23 -3.44 13.89
N ALA A 110 22.81 -3.66 15.07
CA ALA A 110 22.62 -4.91 15.81
C ALA A 110 21.17 -5.09 16.26
N ALA A 111 20.51 -4.03 16.71
CA ALA A 111 19.08 -4.05 17.03
C ALA A 111 18.23 -4.30 15.78
N ALA A 112 18.51 -3.62 14.65
CA ALA A 112 17.79 -3.76 13.41
C ALA A 112 17.80 -5.21 12.88
N ARG A 113 18.93 -5.92 12.98
CA ARG A 113 19.04 -7.33 12.58
C ARG A 113 18.03 -8.25 13.29
N ARG A 114 17.58 -7.90 14.51
CA ARG A 114 16.60 -8.68 15.28
C ARG A 114 15.18 -8.58 14.72
N PHE A 115 14.91 -7.59 13.89
CA PHE A 115 13.61 -7.36 13.27
C PHE A 115 13.52 -7.94 11.85
N LEU A 116 14.59 -8.54 11.32
CA LEU A 116 14.53 -9.20 10.00
C LEU A 116 13.72 -10.50 10.05
N GLY A 117 13.01 -10.77 8.97
CA GLY A 117 12.13 -11.95 8.85
C GLY A 117 10.73 -11.70 9.40
N SER A 118 10.09 -12.75 9.89
CA SER A 118 8.73 -12.68 10.44
C SER A 118 8.76 -12.14 11.87
N ILE A 119 8.00 -11.07 12.12
CA ILE A 119 7.83 -10.45 13.43
C ILE A 119 6.35 -10.23 13.74
N GLU A 120 6.01 -10.15 15.02
CA GLU A 120 4.71 -9.72 15.50
C GLU A 120 4.73 -8.22 15.77
N GLN A 121 3.82 -7.46 15.16
CA GLN A 121 3.76 -6.02 15.29
C GLN A 121 2.38 -5.57 15.79
N VAL A 122 2.35 -4.74 16.82
CA VAL A 122 1.12 -4.09 17.30
C VAL A 122 0.87 -2.83 16.46
N PRO A 123 -0.29 -2.76 15.74
CA PRO A 123 -0.63 -1.57 14.95
C PRO A 123 -0.71 -0.31 15.83
N PRO A 124 -0.27 0.88 15.36
CA PRO A 124 -0.41 2.10 16.14
C PRO A 124 -1.87 2.50 16.32
N MET A 125 -2.20 3.25 17.39
CA MET A 125 -3.56 3.76 17.64
C MET A 125 -4.07 4.62 16.47
N VAL A 126 -3.20 5.43 15.88
CA VAL A 126 -3.52 6.21 14.70
C VAL A 126 -3.32 5.36 13.44
N SER A 127 -4.28 4.47 13.16
CA SER A 127 -4.25 3.61 11.97
C SER A 127 -5.63 3.39 11.37
N ALA A 128 -5.68 2.83 10.15
CA ALA A 128 -6.91 2.48 9.45
C ALA A 128 -7.52 1.14 9.89
N VAL A 129 -6.87 0.41 10.80
CA VAL A 129 -7.36 -0.87 11.35
C VAL A 129 -8.68 -0.65 12.05
N LYS A 130 -9.58 -1.63 11.94
CA LYS A 130 -10.87 -1.64 12.64
C LYS A 130 -10.82 -2.58 13.83
N VAL A 131 -11.30 -2.10 14.98
CA VAL A 131 -11.56 -2.88 16.19
C VAL A 131 -13.01 -2.63 16.59
N GLY A 132 -13.80 -3.68 16.79
CA GLY A 132 -15.23 -3.55 17.10
C GLY A 132 -16.04 -2.79 16.03
N GLY A 133 -15.60 -2.84 14.75
CA GLY A 133 -16.27 -2.14 13.64
C GLY A 133 -15.88 -0.67 13.45
N GLN A 134 -15.16 -0.06 14.42
CA GLN A 134 -14.70 1.33 14.37
C GLN A 134 -13.20 1.40 13.98
N ARG A 135 -12.79 2.43 13.25
CA ARG A 135 -11.39 2.61 12.89
C ARG A 135 -10.58 3.15 14.07
N LEU A 136 -9.37 2.60 14.30
CA LEU A 136 -8.51 3.00 15.43
C LEU A 136 -8.25 4.51 15.48
N HIS A 137 -7.99 5.17 14.34
CA HIS A 137 -7.80 6.62 14.32
C HIS A 137 -9.02 7.43 14.77
N GLN A 138 -10.25 6.89 14.67
CA GLN A 138 -11.46 7.55 15.17
C GLN A 138 -11.54 7.42 16.69
N LEU A 139 -11.19 6.25 17.23
CA LEU A 139 -11.10 6.00 18.67
C LEU A 139 -9.99 6.84 19.31
N ALA A 140 -8.82 6.91 18.67
CA ALA A 140 -7.70 7.76 19.12
C ALA A 140 -8.10 9.24 19.23
N ARG A 141 -8.82 9.78 18.23
CA ARG A 141 -9.34 11.16 18.27
C ARG A 141 -10.38 11.38 19.38
N ALA A 142 -11.09 10.34 19.76
CA ALA A 142 -12.03 10.39 20.88
C ALA A 142 -11.34 10.15 22.26
N GLY A 143 -10.01 10.02 22.31
CA GLY A 143 -9.27 9.74 23.53
C GLY A 143 -9.48 8.32 24.07
N VAL A 144 -10.01 7.41 23.25
CA VAL A 144 -10.29 6.03 23.65
C VAL A 144 -9.12 5.15 23.25
N GLU A 145 -8.41 4.60 24.22
CA GLU A 145 -7.40 3.58 24.00
C GLU A 145 -8.03 2.20 24.01
N VAL A 146 -7.66 1.36 23.03
CA VAL A 146 -8.16 -0.02 22.93
C VAL A 146 -6.99 -0.98 22.78
N GLU A 147 -7.16 -2.18 23.33
CA GLU A 147 -6.22 -3.27 23.13
C GLU A 147 -6.18 -3.66 21.64
N ARG A 148 -4.97 -3.84 21.12
CA ARG A 148 -4.70 -4.16 19.72
C ARG A 148 -3.94 -5.47 19.66
N ALA A 149 -4.51 -6.45 18.98
CA ALA A 149 -3.82 -7.70 18.72
C ALA A 149 -2.59 -7.47 17.85
N ALA A 150 -1.48 -8.08 18.21
CA ALA A 150 -0.31 -8.17 17.35
C ALA A 150 -0.66 -8.90 16.05
N ARG A 151 0.05 -8.56 14.96
CA ARG A 151 -0.17 -9.15 13.63
C ARG A 151 1.16 -9.53 13.04
N PRO A 152 1.26 -10.69 12.38
CA PRO A 152 2.47 -11.10 11.70
C PRO A 152 2.73 -10.18 10.50
N VAL A 153 3.97 -9.71 10.39
CA VAL A 153 4.51 -8.99 9.23
C VAL A 153 5.91 -9.52 8.93
N VAL A 154 6.38 -9.31 7.70
CA VAL A 154 7.71 -9.74 7.30
C VAL A 154 8.54 -8.53 6.92
N ILE A 155 9.70 -8.39 7.54
CA ILE A 155 10.73 -7.41 7.16
C ILE A 155 11.77 -8.14 6.31
N HIS A 156 11.76 -7.86 5.00
CA HIS A 156 12.66 -8.51 4.04
C HIS A 156 14.06 -7.91 4.08
N ARG A 157 14.13 -6.57 4.31
CA ARG A 157 15.37 -5.82 4.44
C ARG A 157 15.18 -4.68 5.41
N LEU A 158 16.20 -4.41 6.22
CA LEU A 158 16.25 -3.28 7.13
C LEU A 158 17.70 -2.81 7.24
N ASP A 159 18.03 -1.74 6.54
CA ASP A 159 19.33 -1.11 6.59
C ASP A 159 19.24 0.19 7.37
N VAL A 160 20.32 0.50 8.09
CA VAL A 160 20.47 1.71 8.88
C VAL A 160 21.71 2.46 8.41
N ALA A 161 21.60 3.75 8.24
CA ALA A 161 22.74 4.62 7.92
C ALA A 161 22.75 5.86 8.83
N PRO A 162 23.92 6.39 9.20
CA PRO A 162 24.00 7.61 9.97
C PRO A 162 23.57 8.81 9.11
N THR A 163 23.13 9.87 9.79
CA THR A 163 22.94 11.20 9.17
C THR A 163 23.96 12.18 9.74
N ASP A 164 23.93 13.42 9.29
CA ASP A 164 24.70 14.53 9.85
C ASP A 164 24.16 15.04 11.20
N ARG A 165 22.99 14.55 11.62
CA ARG A 165 22.33 14.89 12.89
C ARG A 165 22.59 13.81 13.95
N PRO A 166 23.03 14.20 15.17
CA PRO A 166 23.20 13.26 16.27
C PRO A 166 21.88 12.50 16.54
N HIS A 167 21.97 11.20 16.82
CA HIS A 167 20.84 10.32 17.19
C HIS A 167 19.75 10.22 16.12
N VAL A 168 20.01 10.65 14.90
CA VAL A 168 19.12 10.51 13.75
C VAL A 168 19.75 9.59 12.72
N PHE A 169 18.99 8.57 12.31
CA PHE A 169 19.43 7.55 11.36
C PHE A 169 18.46 7.45 10.20
N THR A 170 18.97 7.18 9.00
CA THR A 170 18.15 6.79 7.87
C THR A 170 17.85 5.30 7.97
N LEU A 171 16.56 4.93 7.86
CA LEU A 171 16.10 3.55 7.69
C LEU A 171 15.72 3.30 6.25
N SER A 172 16.23 2.20 5.66
CA SER A 172 15.74 1.66 4.38
C SER A 172 15.06 0.32 4.67
N VAL A 173 13.76 0.23 4.37
CA VAL A 173 12.92 -0.92 4.77
C VAL A 173 12.21 -1.50 3.57
N ASP A 174 12.38 -2.82 3.31
CA ASP A 174 11.53 -3.59 2.42
C ASP A 174 10.70 -4.56 3.26
N CYS A 175 9.39 -4.51 3.14
CA CYS A 175 8.49 -5.25 4.03
C CYS A 175 7.21 -5.73 3.34
N SER A 176 6.54 -6.69 3.99
CA SER A 176 5.22 -7.14 3.59
C SER A 176 4.16 -6.05 3.75
N SER A 177 3.01 -6.25 3.12
CA SER A 177 1.83 -5.42 3.37
C SER A 177 1.42 -5.48 4.85
N GLY A 178 0.82 -4.38 5.34
CA GLY A 178 0.37 -4.28 6.72
C GLY A 178 1.43 -3.85 7.74
N THR A 179 2.70 -3.76 7.34
CA THR A 179 3.79 -3.27 8.20
C THR A 179 3.64 -1.78 8.49
N TYR A 180 3.78 -1.40 9.76
CA TYR A 180 3.82 -0.02 10.23
C TYR A 180 5.27 0.37 10.54
N VAL A 181 5.89 1.18 9.68
CA VAL A 181 7.27 1.64 9.87
C VAL A 181 7.39 2.49 11.14
N ARG A 182 6.32 3.18 11.56
CA ARG A 182 6.25 3.91 12.83
C ARG A 182 6.40 2.98 14.05
N SER A 183 5.67 1.86 14.07
CA SER A 183 5.83 0.85 15.13
C SER A 183 7.23 0.24 15.09
N LEU A 184 7.79 -0.05 13.90
CA LEU A 184 9.15 -0.55 13.77
C LEU A 184 10.19 0.41 14.36
N ALA A 185 10.02 1.73 14.15
CA ALA A 185 10.90 2.75 14.74
C ALA A 185 10.81 2.77 16.26
N ALA A 186 9.60 2.72 16.83
CA ALA A 186 9.39 2.66 18.26
C ALA A 186 9.96 1.37 18.88
N ASP A 187 9.73 0.22 18.25
CA ASP A 187 10.25 -1.09 18.68
C ASP A 187 11.79 -1.13 18.65
N LEU A 188 12.42 -0.50 17.65
CA LEU A 188 13.88 -0.32 17.59
C LEU A 188 14.39 0.51 18.77
N GLY A 189 13.74 1.63 19.10
CA GLY A 189 14.09 2.47 20.26
C GLY A 189 13.99 1.70 21.56
N ALA A 190 12.92 0.94 21.75
CA ALA A 190 12.72 0.09 22.93
C ALA A 190 13.79 -1.02 23.03
N ALA A 191 14.14 -1.65 21.90
CA ALA A 191 15.19 -2.68 21.85
C ALA A 191 16.60 -2.15 22.18
N LEU A 192 16.82 -0.85 22.04
CA LEU A 192 18.04 -0.13 22.40
C LEU A 192 18.03 0.37 23.86
N GLY A 193 16.97 0.09 24.63
CA GLY A 193 16.83 0.46 26.02
C GLY A 193 16.35 1.89 26.27
N GLY A 194 15.79 2.54 25.24
CA GLY A 194 15.19 3.88 25.32
C GLY A 194 13.99 4.01 24.42
N GLY A 195 13.72 5.18 23.88
CA GLY A 195 12.60 5.45 22.97
C GLY A 195 13.07 5.97 21.62
N ALA A 196 12.19 5.85 20.63
CA ALA A 196 12.39 6.42 19.31
C ALA A 196 11.05 6.71 18.63
N HIS A 197 11.08 7.57 17.61
CA HIS A 197 9.97 7.82 16.72
C HIS A 197 10.45 8.02 15.28
N LEU A 198 9.50 7.97 14.34
CA LEU A 198 9.77 8.17 12.93
C LEU A 198 9.56 9.65 12.57
N ALA A 199 10.64 10.39 12.23
CA ALA A 199 10.53 11.81 11.90
C ALA A 199 10.06 12.08 10.48
N ALA A 200 10.42 11.22 9.53
CA ALA A 200 10.02 11.31 8.13
C ALA A 200 9.82 9.93 7.53
N LEU A 201 8.91 9.82 6.56
CA LEU A 201 8.68 8.58 5.82
C LEU A 201 8.39 8.86 4.36
N ARG A 202 9.10 8.17 3.47
CA ARG A 202 8.84 8.16 2.05
C ARG A 202 8.67 6.74 1.54
N ARG A 203 7.54 6.41 0.95
CA ARG A 203 7.34 5.14 0.27
C ARG A 203 7.97 5.19 -1.11
N THR A 204 9.02 4.42 -1.34
CA THR A 204 9.79 4.42 -2.58
C THR A 204 9.26 3.44 -3.60
N ALA A 205 8.58 2.36 -3.15
CA ALA A 205 7.96 1.40 -4.04
C ALA A 205 6.72 0.72 -3.44
N VAL A 206 5.84 0.23 -4.32
CA VAL A 206 4.75 -0.72 -4.06
C VAL A 206 4.82 -1.79 -5.14
N GLY A 207 5.31 -3.00 -4.81
CA GLY A 207 5.63 -4.03 -5.78
C GLY A 207 6.54 -3.49 -6.89
N PRO A 208 6.15 -3.62 -8.18
CA PRO A 208 6.96 -3.15 -9.29
C PRO A 208 6.90 -1.62 -9.54
N PHE A 209 6.02 -0.90 -8.84
CA PHE A 209 5.84 0.55 -9.03
C PHE A 209 6.76 1.33 -8.12
N THR A 210 7.58 2.19 -8.71
CA THR A 210 8.62 2.97 -8.02
C THR A 210 8.37 4.48 -8.14
N LEU A 211 9.25 5.27 -7.52
CA LEU A 211 9.24 6.73 -7.70
C LEU A 211 9.51 7.16 -9.16
N ALA A 212 10.19 6.33 -9.97
CA ALA A 212 10.41 6.61 -11.38
C ALA A 212 9.12 6.57 -12.21
N ASP A 213 8.12 5.81 -11.76
CA ASP A 213 6.80 5.72 -12.40
C ASP A 213 5.83 6.79 -11.87
N ALA A 214 6.21 7.51 -10.82
CA ALA A 214 5.30 8.37 -10.09
C ALA A 214 5.27 9.80 -10.64
N HIS A 215 4.08 10.36 -10.75
CA HIS A 215 3.85 11.74 -11.16
C HIS A 215 3.48 12.61 -9.95
N PRO A 216 4.02 13.84 -9.83
CA PRO A 216 3.51 14.83 -8.89
C PRO A 216 2.01 15.05 -9.09
N LEU A 217 1.26 15.24 -7.99
CA LEU A 217 -0.21 15.34 -8.03
C LEU A 217 -0.72 16.44 -8.96
N ASP A 218 -0.02 17.54 -9.06
CA ASP A 218 -0.34 18.70 -9.91
C ASP A 218 -0.04 18.47 -11.40
N ARG A 219 0.68 17.38 -11.73
CA ARG A 219 1.03 16.96 -13.11
C ARG A 219 0.33 15.68 -13.55
N VAL A 220 -0.64 15.20 -12.75
CA VAL A 220 -1.41 14.02 -13.13
C VAL A 220 -2.40 14.37 -14.24
N GLY A 221 -2.27 13.69 -15.38
CA GLY A 221 -3.10 13.85 -16.57
C GLY A 221 -3.25 12.55 -17.37
N PRO A 222 -3.84 12.62 -18.57
CA PRO A 222 -4.08 11.45 -19.43
C PRO A 222 -2.84 10.60 -19.69
N GLU A 223 -1.68 11.22 -19.84
CA GLU A 223 -0.38 10.58 -20.10
C GLU A 223 0.15 9.76 -18.92
N ALA A 224 -0.33 10.05 -17.71
CA ALA A 224 0.03 9.31 -16.51
C ALA A 224 -0.81 8.03 -16.30
N VAL A 225 -1.80 7.77 -17.17
CA VAL A 225 -2.71 6.63 -17.00
C VAL A 225 -2.10 5.37 -17.60
N LEU A 226 -1.73 4.44 -16.75
CA LEU A 226 -1.29 3.11 -17.14
C LEU A 226 -2.52 2.22 -17.43
N PRO A 227 -2.46 1.32 -18.43
CA PRO A 227 -3.57 0.42 -18.74
C PRO A 227 -3.87 -0.51 -17.55
N PRO A 228 -5.14 -0.98 -17.40
CA PRO A 228 -5.57 -1.81 -16.26
C PRO A 228 -4.73 -3.07 -16.05
N VAL A 229 -4.21 -3.68 -17.11
CA VAL A 229 -3.37 -4.88 -17.04
C VAL A 229 -2.11 -4.66 -16.17
N ARG A 230 -1.57 -3.43 -16.13
CA ARG A 230 -0.42 -3.10 -15.28
C ARG A 230 -0.72 -3.27 -13.78
N ALA A 231 -1.97 -3.06 -13.38
CA ALA A 231 -2.38 -3.24 -11.97
C ALA A 231 -2.34 -4.71 -11.51
N VAL A 232 -2.29 -5.64 -12.43
CA VAL A 232 -2.30 -7.10 -12.16
C VAL A 232 -1.14 -7.83 -12.84
N ALA A 233 -0.11 -7.10 -13.29
CA ALA A 233 1.05 -7.68 -13.98
C ALA A 233 1.87 -8.67 -13.13
N HIS A 234 1.67 -8.69 -11.81
CA HIS A 234 2.25 -9.65 -10.88
C HIS A 234 1.47 -10.98 -10.81
N LEU A 235 0.29 -11.06 -11.42
CA LEU A 235 -0.50 -12.28 -11.51
C LEU A 235 -0.11 -13.06 -12.77
N THR A 236 -0.36 -14.38 -12.73
CA THR A 236 -0.23 -15.22 -13.92
C THR A 236 -1.20 -14.73 -14.99
N THR A 237 -0.67 -14.38 -16.16
CA THR A 237 -1.47 -13.91 -17.30
C THR A 237 -1.90 -15.09 -18.16
N VAL A 238 -3.18 -15.12 -18.54
CA VAL A 238 -3.79 -16.12 -19.42
C VAL A 238 -4.41 -15.39 -20.61
N ALA A 239 -3.87 -15.59 -21.80
CA ALA A 239 -4.45 -15.08 -23.04
C ALA A 239 -5.54 -16.04 -23.55
N VAL A 240 -6.67 -15.48 -23.98
CA VAL A 240 -7.81 -16.25 -24.47
C VAL A 240 -8.23 -15.79 -25.86
N GLU A 241 -8.70 -16.74 -26.68
CA GLU A 241 -9.29 -16.47 -27.98
C GLU A 241 -10.59 -15.66 -27.86
N GLU A 242 -11.00 -14.98 -28.94
CA GLU A 242 -12.18 -14.12 -28.97
C GLU A 242 -13.48 -14.85 -28.56
N ALA A 243 -13.61 -16.14 -28.87
CA ALA A 243 -14.79 -16.92 -28.46
C ALA A 243 -14.90 -17.01 -26.92
N THR A 244 -13.78 -17.30 -26.25
CA THR A 244 -13.67 -17.34 -24.79
C THR A 244 -13.74 -15.93 -24.19
N ALA A 245 -13.11 -14.94 -24.82
CA ALA A 245 -13.13 -13.53 -24.38
C ALA A 245 -14.57 -12.99 -24.27
N ARG A 246 -15.46 -13.36 -25.19
CA ARG A 246 -16.88 -13.00 -25.09
C ARG A 246 -17.55 -13.55 -23.85
N THR A 247 -17.29 -14.81 -23.51
CA THR A 247 -17.84 -15.43 -22.29
C THR A 247 -17.27 -14.82 -21.02
N VAL A 248 -15.96 -14.48 -21.02
CA VAL A 248 -15.28 -13.77 -19.94
C VAL A 248 -15.89 -12.39 -19.70
N ARG A 249 -16.16 -11.62 -20.76
CA ARG A 249 -16.80 -10.30 -20.65
C ARG A 249 -18.19 -10.36 -20.00
N HIS A 250 -18.88 -11.50 -20.09
CA HIS A 250 -20.17 -11.74 -19.43
C HIS A 250 -20.04 -12.37 -18.03
N GLY A 251 -18.82 -12.60 -17.55
CA GLY A 251 -18.57 -13.12 -16.20
C GLY A 251 -18.85 -14.62 -16.04
N ALA A 252 -18.69 -15.39 -17.11
CA ALA A 252 -18.89 -16.84 -17.07
C ALA A 252 -17.87 -17.53 -16.14
N VAL A 253 -18.29 -18.63 -15.51
CA VAL A 253 -17.40 -19.56 -14.83
C VAL A 253 -16.76 -20.45 -15.88
N LEU A 254 -15.44 -20.65 -15.81
CA LEU A 254 -14.64 -21.38 -16.80
C LEU A 254 -13.97 -22.60 -16.18
N PRO A 255 -13.76 -23.70 -16.94
CA PRO A 255 -12.91 -24.79 -16.53
C PRO A 255 -11.43 -24.32 -16.56
N THR A 256 -10.64 -24.67 -15.54
CA THR A 256 -9.24 -24.24 -15.47
C THR A 256 -8.36 -24.95 -16.52
N GLY A 257 -8.59 -26.26 -16.77
CA GLY A 257 -7.74 -27.05 -17.65
C GLY A 257 -7.75 -26.60 -19.11
N ASP A 258 -8.95 -26.28 -19.65
CA ASP A 258 -9.13 -25.92 -21.06
C ASP A 258 -8.77 -24.46 -21.38
N THR A 259 -8.53 -23.65 -20.36
CA THR A 259 -8.29 -22.20 -20.49
C THR A 259 -6.85 -21.79 -20.18
N GLY A 260 -5.96 -22.74 -19.86
CA GLY A 260 -4.58 -22.43 -19.49
C GLY A 260 -4.41 -21.79 -18.10
N MET A 261 -5.43 -21.87 -17.25
CA MET A 261 -5.40 -21.35 -15.87
C MET A 261 -4.74 -22.38 -14.94
N GLU A 262 -3.41 -22.49 -15.03
CA GLU A 262 -2.62 -23.38 -14.20
C GLU A 262 -2.32 -22.81 -12.81
N GLY A 263 -2.09 -23.70 -11.81
CA GLY A 263 -1.77 -23.31 -10.42
C GLY A 263 -2.99 -22.84 -9.64
N GLU A 264 -2.76 -22.11 -8.54
CA GLU A 264 -3.82 -21.74 -7.59
C GLU A 264 -4.55 -20.42 -7.94
N GLY A 265 -4.01 -19.65 -8.90
CA GLY A 265 -4.51 -18.30 -9.20
C GLY A 265 -4.11 -17.26 -8.13
N PRO A 266 -4.67 -16.06 -8.14
CA PRO A 266 -5.57 -15.53 -9.19
C PRO A 266 -4.88 -15.35 -10.54
N TRP A 267 -5.68 -15.35 -11.62
CA TRP A 267 -5.20 -15.20 -13.00
C TRP A 267 -5.73 -13.91 -13.65
N ALA A 268 -4.84 -13.19 -14.33
CA ALA A 268 -5.19 -12.06 -15.19
C ALA A 268 -5.56 -12.59 -16.57
N VAL A 269 -6.82 -12.54 -16.93
CA VAL A 269 -7.31 -13.01 -18.25
C VAL A 269 -7.33 -11.83 -19.21
N VAL A 270 -6.58 -11.98 -20.31
CA VAL A 270 -6.43 -10.97 -21.37
C VAL A 270 -6.93 -11.52 -22.70
N ASP A 271 -7.31 -10.64 -23.64
CA ASP A 271 -7.54 -11.02 -25.03
C ASP A 271 -6.21 -11.13 -25.81
N GLU A 272 -6.32 -11.42 -27.11
CA GLU A 272 -5.17 -11.58 -28.01
C GLU A 272 -4.33 -10.32 -28.16
N GLU A 273 -4.92 -9.12 -27.96
CA GLU A 273 -4.22 -7.84 -27.93
C GLU A 273 -3.59 -7.51 -26.56
N GLY A 274 -3.75 -8.37 -25.55
CA GLY A 274 -3.22 -8.16 -24.20
C GLY A 274 -4.07 -7.20 -23.35
N VAL A 275 -5.30 -6.90 -23.73
CA VAL A 275 -6.22 -6.08 -22.96
C VAL A 275 -6.82 -6.92 -21.82
N LEU A 276 -6.73 -6.41 -20.58
CA LEU A 276 -7.28 -7.11 -19.41
C LEU A 276 -8.81 -7.15 -19.47
N LEU A 277 -9.35 -8.36 -19.55
CA LEU A 277 -10.79 -8.63 -19.53
C LEU A 277 -11.31 -8.84 -18.12
N ALA A 278 -10.60 -9.66 -17.32
CA ALA A 278 -11.04 -10.05 -15.99
C ALA A 278 -9.87 -10.55 -15.13
N VAL A 279 -10.09 -10.63 -13.83
CA VAL A 279 -9.27 -11.43 -12.92
C VAL A 279 -10.12 -12.57 -12.40
N TYR A 280 -9.59 -13.79 -12.50
CA TYR A 280 -10.25 -15.03 -12.09
C TYR A 280 -9.60 -15.59 -10.84
N GLU A 281 -10.39 -16.25 -10.00
CA GLU A 281 -9.96 -16.97 -8.80
C GLU A 281 -10.43 -18.42 -8.87
N ARG A 282 -9.62 -19.35 -8.35
CA ARG A 282 -9.97 -20.77 -8.27
C ARG A 282 -11.14 -20.99 -7.32
N ARG A 283 -12.05 -21.88 -7.69
CA ARG A 283 -13.09 -22.41 -6.83
C ARG A 283 -12.70 -23.78 -6.27
N PRO A 284 -13.30 -24.22 -5.16
CA PRO A 284 -13.06 -25.54 -4.59
C PRO A 284 -13.40 -26.69 -5.55
N ASP A 285 -14.30 -26.51 -6.50
CA ASP A 285 -14.71 -27.49 -7.50
C ASP A 285 -13.76 -27.56 -8.72
N GLY A 286 -12.62 -26.87 -8.68
CA GLY A 286 -11.64 -26.84 -9.76
C GLY A 286 -11.98 -25.90 -10.91
N MET A 287 -13.13 -25.24 -10.87
CA MET A 287 -13.49 -24.21 -11.83
C MET A 287 -12.87 -22.85 -11.47
N ALA A 288 -12.80 -21.94 -12.42
CA ALA A 288 -12.42 -20.55 -12.19
C ALA A 288 -13.63 -19.63 -12.30
N LYS A 289 -13.80 -18.73 -11.32
CA LYS A 289 -14.85 -17.68 -11.35
C LYS A 289 -14.21 -16.30 -11.47
N PRO A 290 -14.85 -15.35 -12.16
CA PRO A 290 -14.35 -13.98 -12.18
C PRO A 290 -14.55 -13.32 -10.81
N SER A 291 -13.50 -12.73 -10.31
CA SER A 291 -13.52 -11.88 -9.11
C SER A 291 -13.63 -10.40 -9.47
N VAL A 292 -13.14 -10.05 -10.67
CA VAL A 292 -13.31 -8.74 -11.30
C VAL A 292 -13.51 -8.97 -12.81
N VAL A 293 -14.57 -8.42 -13.39
CA VAL A 293 -14.72 -8.32 -14.85
C VAL A 293 -14.61 -6.83 -15.20
N LEU A 294 -13.73 -6.47 -16.12
CA LEU A 294 -13.68 -5.12 -16.65
C LEU A 294 -14.70 -5.03 -17.80
N ALA A 295 -15.59 -4.03 -17.72
CA ALA A 295 -16.52 -3.78 -18.82
C ALA A 295 -15.71 -3.46 -20.10
N SER A 296 -16.14 -3.97 -21.24
CA SER A 296 -15.61 -3.55 -22.55
C SER A 296 -15.65 -2.03 -22.63
N GLN A 297 -14.51 -1.44 -22.98
CA GLN A 297 -14.42 0.00 -23.26
C GLN A 297 -15.02 0.31 -24.62
#